data_ee07f70045bf3cf81475b91223eb830c
#
_entry.id   ee07f70045bf3cf81475b91223eb830c
#
_cell.length_a   1.000
_cell.length_b   1.000
_cell.length_c   1.000
_cell.angle_alpha   90.00
_cell.angle_beta   90.00
_cell.angle_gamma   90.00
#
_symmetry.space_group_name_H-M   'P 1'
#
loop_
_entity.id
_entity.type
_entity.pdbx_description
1 polymer ?
#
loop_
_entity_poly.entity_id
_entity_poly.type
_entity_poly.pdbx_seq_one_letter_code
_entity_poly.pdbx_strand_id
1 'polypeptide(L)'
;MRRLSAAVMTLVLCLAGATGAGAHAFLERADPRVGSTVHTSPAQVRLWFTEQLEPAFSSVRVVNEGGQQVDKGDAQVDPAAPKQLRISLSPLPPGTYKVIWRVLSVDTHVTEGNFTFRVAL
;
A
#
# COMPACT_ATOMS: atom_id res chain seq x y z
N MET A 1 3.93 -37.14 35.70
CA MET A 1 3.47 -37.53 34.37
C MET A 1 2.39 -36.64 33.83
N ARG A 2 1.34 -36.33 34.57
CA ARG A 2 0.23 -35.48 34.10
C ARG A 2 0.64 -34.06 33.81
N ARG A 3 1.64 -33.51 34.48
CA ARG A 3 2.14 -32.13 34.33
C ARG A 3 2.90 -31.89 33.02
N LEU A 4 3.52 -32.92 32.44
CA LEU A 4 4.26 -32.83 31.19
C LEU A 4 3.34 -32.66 30.00
N SER A 5 2.17 -33.26 30.00
CA SER A 5 1.22 -33.13 28.89
C SER A 5 0.64 -31.73 28.76
N ALA A 6 0.38 -31.05 29.88
CA ALA A 6 -0.12 -29.66 29.86
C ALA A 6 0.92 -28.66 29.34
N ALA A 7 2.19 -28.86 29.68
CA ALA A 7 3.26 -27.99 29.20
C ALA A 7 3.46 -28.09 27.69
N VAL A 8 3.35 -29.28 27.13
CA VAL A 8 3.47 -29.52 25.68
C VAL A 8 2.34 -28.83 24.90
N MET A 9 1.11 -28.90 25.42
CA MET A 9 -0.04 -28.23 24.77
C MET A 9 0.11 -26.73 24.73
N THR A 10 0.62 -26.12 25.78
CA THR A 10 0.85 -24.66 25.81
C THR A 10 1.86 -24.22 24.77
N LEU A 11 2.91 -24.97 24.55
CA LEU A 11 3.93 -24.68 23.56
C LEU A 11 3.37 -24.73 22.13
N VAL A 12 2.54 -25.70 21.82
CA VAL A 12 1.90 -25.82 20.48
C VAL A 12 0.99 -24.63 20.19
N LEU A 13 0.23 -24.14 21.17
CA LEU A 13 -0.61 -22.96 21.01
C LEU A 13 0.19 -21.69 20.71
N CYS A 14 1.33 -21.49 21.34
CA CYS A 14 2.21 -20.36 21.07
C CYS A 14 2.75 -20.38 19.63
N LEU A 15 3.14 -21.53 19.12
CA LEU A 15 3.62 -21.68 17.75
C LEU A 15 2.53 -21.41 16.72
N ALA A 16 1.31 -21.87 16.94
CA ALA A 16 0.17 -21.62 16.06
C ALA A 16 -0.20 -20.13 15.99
N GLY A 17 -0.08 -19.37 17.08
CA GLY A 17 -0.35 -17.94 17.10
C GLY A 17 0.68 -17.09 16.37
N ALA A 18 1.90 -17.57 16.18
CA ALA A 18 2.97 -16.83 15.53
C ALA A 18 2.97 -16.92 14.00
N THR A 19 2.25 -17.88 13.41
CA THR A 19 2.34 -18.18 11.97
C THR A 19 1.58 -17.25 11.05
N GLY A 20 0.68 -16.40 11.57
CA GLY A 20 -0.12 -15.48 10.76
C GLY A 20 0.43 -14.07 10.62
N ALA A 21 1.52 -13.75 11.32
CA ALA A 21 2.08 -12.41 11.32
C ALA A 21 2.93 -12.17 10.08
N GLY A 22 2.63 -11.13 9.28
CA GLY A 22 3.46 -10.69 8.17
C GLY A 22 3.05 -11.16 6.78
N ALA A 23 1.85 -11.76 6.64
CA ALA A 23 1.33 -12.21 5.35
C ALA A 23 0.69 -11.10 4.51
N HIS A 24 0.64 -9.85 4.99
CA HIS A 24 -0.03 -8.73 4.33
C HIS A 24 0.97 -7.75 3.73
N ALA A 25 0.62 -7.18 2.56
CA ALA A 25 1.37 -6.11 1.96
C ALA A 25 1.01 -4.78 2.64
N PHE A 26 1.93 -4.22 3.40
CA PHE A 26 1.77 -2.91 4.02
C PHE A 26 2.54 -1.86 3.23
N LEU A 27 1.99 -0.64 3.19
CA LEU A 27 2.68 0.49 2.58
C LEU A 27 3.94 0.82 3.38
N GLU A 28 5.09 0.70 2.73
CA GLU A 28 6.40 0.94 3.34
C GLU A 28 6.92 2.33 3.02
N ARG A 29 6.68 2.80 1.78
CA ARG A 29 7.16 4.10 1.30
C ARG A 29 6.24 4.61 0.21
N ALA A 30 6.12 5.93 0.12
CA ALA A 30 5.37 6.61 -0.94
C ALA A 30 6.16 7.80 -1.49
N ASP A 31 5.93 8.13 -2.76
CA ASP A 31 6.46 9.32 -3.40
C ASP A 31 5.37 9.90 -4.32
N PRO A 32 4.79 11.07 -4.00
CA PRO A 32 5.07 11.96 -2.85
C PRO A 32 4.86 11.28 -1.50
N ARG A 33 5.65 11.66 -0.51
CA ARG A 33 5.57 11.05 0.82
C ARG A 33 4.25 11.35 1.51
N VAL A 34 3.80 10.43 2.34
CA VAL A 34 2.61 10.57 3.17
C VAL A 34 2.66 11.89 3.95
N GLY A 35 1.62 12.72 3.80
CA GLY A 35 1.50 13.98 4.51
C GLY A 35 2.46 15.08 4.05
N SER A 36 3.20 14.89 2.97
CA SER A 36 4.20 15.87 2.52
C SER A 36 3.59 16.99 1.70
N THR A 37 4.33 18.08 1.59
CA THR A 37 4.06 19.17 0.68
C THR A 37 5.16 19.20 -0.39
N VAL A 38 4.77 19.20 -1.66
CA VAL A 38 5.68 19.31 -2.79
C VAL A 38 5.48 20.65 -3.48
N HIS A 39 6.55 21.19 -4.08
CA HIS A 39 6.55 22.52 -4.69
C HIS A 39 6.55 22.49 -6.20
N THR A 40 6.43 21.31 -6.79
CA THR A 40 6.21 21.10 -8.21
C THR A 40 5.12 20.05 -8.38
N SER A 41 4.40 20.11 -9.50
CA SER A 41 3.38 19.09 -9.81
C SER A 41 4.07 17.75 -10.06
N PRO A 42 3.82 16.71 -9.24
CA PRO A 42 4.42 15.40 -9.47
C PRO A 42 3.83 14.74 -10.72
N ALA A 43 4.66 14.07 -11.51
CA ALA A 43 4.22 13.38 -12.71
C ALA A 43 3.56 12.04 -12.42
N GLN A 44 3.81 11.47 -11.25
CA GLN A 44 3.29 10.17 -10.86
C GLN A 44 3.28 10.02 -9.34
N VAL A 45 2.50 9.04 -8.88
CA VAL A 45 2.58 8.52 -7.52
C VAL A 45 3.21 7.13 -7.58
N ARG A 46 4.15 6.87 -6.71
CA ARG A 46 4.76 5.55 -6.54
C ARG A 46 4.58 5.09 -5.09
N LEU A 47 4.20 3.83 -4.95
CA LEU A 47 3.95 3.19 -3.66
C LEU A 47 4.79 1.92 -3.56
N TRP A 48 5.52 1.76 -2.46
CA TRP A 48 6.30 0.55 -2.19
C TRP A 48 5.68 -0.19 -1.01
N PHE A 49 5.46 -1.48 -1.21
CA PHE A 49 4.85 -2.35 -0.22
C PHE A 49 5.85 -3.36 0.32
N THR A 50 5.52 -3.97 1.44
CA THR A 50 6.38 -4.95 2.10
C THR A 50 6.40 -6.31 1.41
N GLU A 51 5.37 -6.60 0.57
CA GLU A 51 5.21 -7.88 -0.13
C GLU A 51 5.01 -7.65 -1.62
N GLN A 52 5.27 -8.69 -2.42
CA GLN A 52 4.97 -8.69 -3.84
C GLN A 52 3.47 -8.61 -4.07
N LEU A 53 3.08 -7.86 -5.11
CA LEU A 53 1.70 -7.58 -5.44
C LEU A 53 1.25 -8.39 -6.65
N GLU A 54 -0.05 -8.77 -6.65
CA GLU A 54 -0.72 -9.29 -7.82
C GLU A 54 -1.15 -8.14 -8.73
N PRO A 55 -0.55 -7.98 -9.92
CA PRO A 55 -0.81 -6.81 -10.77
C PRO A 55 -2.28 -6.66 -11.16
N ALA A 56 -2.95 -7.77 -11.47
CA ALA A 56 -4.34 -7.74 -11.93
C ALA A 56 -5.33 -7.30 -10.84
N PHE A 57 -4.94 -7.36 -9.57
CA PHE A 57 -5.83 -7.09 -8.45
C PHE A 57 -5.32 -5.99 -7.53
N SER A 58 -4.34 -5.22 -7.99
CA SER A 58 -3.78 -4.12 -7.22
C SER A 58 -4.00 -2.82 -7.96
N SER A 59 -4.52 -1.82 -7.27
CA SER A 59 -4.88 -0.54 -7.88
C SER A 59 -4.61 0.63 -6.94
N VAL A 60 -4.47 1.79 -7.53
CA VAL A 60 -4.35 3.07 -6.84
C VAL A 60 -5.06 4.12 -7.67
N ARG A 61 -5.65 5.09 -7.01
CA ARG A 61 -6.22 6.28 -7.65
C ARG A 61 -5.91 7.50 -6.82
N VAL A 62 -5.96 8.66 -7.45
CA VAL A 62 -5.68 9.94 -6.81
C VAL A 62 -6.83 10.89 -7.11
N VAL A 63 -7.36 11.52 -6.07
CA VAL A 63 -8.47 12.46 -6.19
C VAL A 63 -8.09 13.81 -5.57
N ASN A 64 -8.72 14.88 -6.05
CA ASN A 64 -8.60 16.21 -5.47
C ASN A 64 -9.58 16.38 -4.30
N GLU A 65 -9.63 17.57 -3.70
CA GLU A 65 -10.52 17.86 -2.57
C GLU A 65 -12.01 17.73 -2.92
N GLY A 66 -12.38 17.95 -4.17
CA GLY A 66 -13.74 17.74 -4.66
C GLY A 66 -14.10 16.30 -4.98
N GLY A 67 -13.17 15.36 -4.78
CA GLY A 67 -13.36 13.95 -5.08
C GLY A 67 -13.18 13.59 -6.56
N GLN A 68 -12.71 14.51 -7.37
CA GLN A 68 -12.46 14.27 -8.80
C GLN A 68 -11.15 13.54 -8.99
N GLN A 69 -11.16 12.53 -9.86
CA GLN A 69 -9.96 11.75 -10.20
C GLN A 69 -8.99 12.58 -11.02
N VAL A 70 -7.75 12.63 -10.61
CA VAL A 70 -6.70 13.42 -11.24
C VAL A 70 -5.56 12.55 -11.82
N ASP A 71 -5.63 11.25 -11.66
CA ASP A 71 -4.71 10.30 -12.27
C ASP A 71 -5.15 9.94 -13.68
N LYS A 72 -4.25 9.30 -14.44
CA LYS A 72 -4.49 8.91 -15.84
C LYS A 72 -5.08 7.52 -16.00
N GLY A 73 -5.44 6.84 -14.90
CA GLY A 73 -6.04 5.51 -14.95
C GLY A 73 -5.09 4.40 -15.40
N ASP A 74 -3.79 4.60 -15.32
CA ASP A 74 -2.76 3.70 -15.81
C ASP A 74 -2.00 2.97 -14.68
N ALA A 75 -2.67 2.73 -13.56
CA ALA A 75 -2.04 2.05 -12.43
C ALA A 75 -1.42 0.72 -12.87
N GLN A 76 -0.16 0.50 -12.47
CA GLN A 76 0.53 -0.75 -12.78
C GLN A 76 1.57 -1.10 -11.74
N VAL A 77 1.80 -2.39 -11.57
CA VAL A 77 2.91 -2.93 -10.81
C VAL A 77 4.11 -3.02 -11.75
N ASP A 78 5.26 -2.50 -11.31
CA ASP A 78 6.49 -2.56 -12.08
C ASP A 78 6.98 -4.01 -12.17
N PRO A 79 7.13 -4.60 -13.37
CA PRO A 79 7.63 -5.98 -13.51
C PRO A 79 9.04 -6.19 -12.94
N ALA A 80 9.87 -5.14 -12.97
CA ALA A 80 11.22 -5.18 -12.42
C ALA A 80 11.25 -4.92 -10.90
N ALA A 81 10.13 -4.44 -10.33
CA ALA A 81 10.00 -4.14 -8.91
C ALA A 81 8.59 -4.54 -8.43
N PRO A 82 8.35 -5.85 -8.20
CA PRO A 82 7.00 -6.37 -7.96
C PRO A 82 6.36 -5.93 -6.66
N LYS A 83 7.07 -5.20 -5.81
CA LYS A 83 6.52 -4.57 -4.60
C LYS A 83 6.11 -3.11 -4.84
N GLN A 84 6.30 -2.59 -6.05
CA GLN A 84 6.02 -1.20 -6.39
C GLN A 84 4.79 -1.08 -7.28
N LEU A 85 3.87 -0.20 -6.87
CA LEU A 85 2.68 0.18 -7.61
C LEU A 85 2.81 1.67 -7.99
N ARG A 86 2.49 2.02 -9.24
CA ARG A 86 2.60 3.41 -9.71
C ARG A 86 1.41 3.81 -10.54
N ILE A 87 1.15 5.11 -10.60
CA ILE A 87 0.12 5.71 -11.45
C ILE A 87 0.57 7.09 -11.91
N SER A 88 0.30 7.41 -13.17
CA SER A 88 0.60 8.72 -13.73
C SER A 88 -0.44 9.76 -13.35
N LEU A 89 -0.01 10.99 -13.19
CA LEU A 89 -0.86 12.12 -12.81
C LEU A 89 -0.95 13.14 -13.96
N SER A 90 -2.12 13.70 -14.13
CA SER A 90 -2.30 14.94 -14.88
C SER A 90 -1.63 16.08 -14.13
N PRO A 91 -1.31 17.23 -14.78
CA PRO A 91 -0.78 18.38 -14.07
C PRO A 91 -1.71 18.79 -12.92
N LEU A 92 -1.13 18.97 -11.73
CA LEU A 92 -1.89 19.25 -10.51
C LEU A 92 -1.75 20.73 -10.13
N PRO A 93 -2.85 21.49 -10.07
CA PRO A 93 -2.83 22.82 -9.43
C PRO A 93 -2.57 22.71 -7.93
N PRO A 94 -2.20 23.82 -7.27
CA PRO A 94 -2.04 23.82 -5.82
C PRO A 94 -3.30 23.31 -5.12
N GLY A 95 -3.11 22.46 -4.12
CA GLY A 95 -4.21 21.86 -3.38
C GLY A 95 -3.79 20.61 -2.63
N THR A 96 -4.76 19.99 -1.99
CA THR A 96 -4.58 18.73 -1.27
C THR A 96 -5.15 17.58 -2.07
N TYR A 97 -4.40 16.50 -2.15
CA TYR A 97 -4.74 15.32 -2.96
C TYR A 97 -4.72 14.08 -2.09
N LYS A 98 -5.68 13.19 -2.33
CA LYS A 98 -5.79 11.92 -1.61
C LYS A 98 -5.41 10.78 -2.53
N VAL A 99 -4.48 9.95 -2.08
CA VAL A 99 -4.08 8.70 -2.72
C VAL A 99 -4.82 7.58 -2.04
N ILE A 100 -5.54 6.78 -2.82
CA ILE A 100 -6.37 5.67 -2.32
C ILE A 100 -5.89 4.40 -3.01
N TRP A 101 -5.48 3.41 -2.22
CA TRP A 101 -4.94 2.18 -2.78
C TRP A 101 -5.65 0.95 -2.21
N ARG A 102 -5.68 -0.08 -3.03
CA ARG A 102 -6.15 -1.40 -2.65
C ARG A 102 -5.29 -2.42 -3.38
N VAL A 103 -4.62 -3.28 -2.64
CA VAL A 103 -3.65 -4.22 -3.19
C VAL A 103 -3.94 -5.63 -2.70
N LEU A 104 -3.62 -6.59 -3.57
CA LEU A 104 -3.62 -8.01 -3.25
C LEU A 104 -2.18 -8.50 -3.26
N SER A 105 -1.71 -9.04 -2.15
CA SER A 105 -0.40 -9.68 -2.11
C SER A 105 -0.42 -11.05 -2.79
N VAL A 106 0.74 -11.53 -3.24
CA VAL A 106 0.84 -12.83 -3.92
C VAL A 106 0.40 -14.00 -3.04
N ASP A 107 0.36 -13.82 -1.71
CA ASP A 107 -0.16 -14.80 -0.77
C ASP A 107 -1.66 -14.65 -0.48
N THR A 108 -2.38 -13.88 -1.33
CA THR A 108 -3.85 -13.75 -1.35
C THR A 108 -4.48 -12.92 -0.22
N HIS A 109 -3.75 -11.96 0.35
CA HIS A 109 -4.31 -11.04 1.35
C HIS A 109 -4.54 -9.66 0.75
N VAL A 110 -5.74 -9.11 0.93
CA VAL A 110 -6.11 -7.76 0.49
C VAL A 110 -5.80 -6.77 1.62
N THR A 111 -5.13 -5.68 1.26
CA THR A 111 -5.00 -4.52 2.13
C THR A 111 -5.39 -3.26 1.37
N GLU A 112 -5.90 -2.26 2.08
CA GLU A 112 -6.28 -0.99 1.48
C GLU A 112 -6.00 0.15 2.45
N GLY A 113 -5.81 1.34 1.91
CA GLY A 113 -5.54 2.51 2.69
C GLY A 113 -5.56 3.77 1.85
N ASN A 114 -5.29 4.88 2.51
CA ASN A 114 -5.20 6.17 1.85
C ASN A 114 -4.27 7.10 2.63
N PHE A 115 -3.80 8.12 1.94
CA PHE A 115 -3.06 9.22 2.55
C PHE A 115 -3.21 10.46 1.68
N THR A 116 -2.80 11.59 2.22
CA THR A 116 -2.82 12.85 1.49
C THR A 116 -1.41 13.39 1.28
N PHE A 117 -1.25 14.17 0.21
CA PHE A 117 -0.12 15.06 0.00
C PHE A 117 -0.63 16.39 -0.52
N ARG A 118 0.20 17.40 -0.46
CA ARG A 118 -0.17 18.74 -0.86
C ARG A 118 0.77 19.28 -1.93
N VAL A 119 0.21 20.00 -2.89
CA VAL A 119 0.97 20.77 -3.89
C VAL A 119 0.86 22.24 -3.53
N ALA A 120 1.99 22.91 -3.35
CA ALA A 120 2.10 24.32 -3.01
C ALA A 120 3.20 24.94 -3.87
N LEU A 121 2.84 25.34 -5.07
CA LEU A 121 3.76 25.88 -6.08
C LEU A 121 4.32 27.25 -5.70
#